data_e39c51a814e9f9983bb7364ed0426db8
#
_entry.id   e39c51a814e9f9983bb7364ed0426db8
#
_cell.length_a   1.000
_cell.length_b   1.000
_cell.length_c   1.000
_cell.angle_alpha   90.00
_cell.angle_beta   90.00
_cell.angle_gamma   90.00
#
_symmetry.space_group_name_H-M   'P 1'
#
loop_
_entity.id
_entity.type
_entity.pdbx_description
1 polymer ?
#
loop_
_entity_poly.entity_id
_entity_poly.type
_entity_poly.pdbx_seq_one_letter_code
_entity_poly.pdbx_strand_id
1 'polypeptide(L)'
;VSRYGARQIGETGKVDFFYNEVWADEADFTNLKAILYENGVYGNYQLNTVFAAYMNYNKADNRGEFNTPGILLTDAVMFALGGSHLELGGDHMLCKEYFPNENLTMSEELKTAMVRYYDFLTSYQNLLRDGGTENSVSMNCTNGEMRLNSWPPQQGSVTTYAKQVGGKQVIHLLN
;
A
#
# COMPACT_ATOMS: atom_id res chain seq x y z
N VAL A 1 -0.76 -15.89 3.72
CA VAL A 1 -1.33 -16.22 5.03
C VAL A 1 -2.39 -15.20 5.34
N SER A 2 -3.59 -15.67 5.70
CA SER A 2 -4.64 -14.74 6.14
C SER A 2 -4.20 -14.01 7.41
N ARG A 3 -4.75 -12.84 7.65
CA ARG A 3 -4.51 -12.02 8.86
C ARG A 3 -4.57 -12.85 10.16
N TYR A 4 -5.51 -13.81 10.23
CA TYR A 4 -5.71 -14.66 11.39
C TYR A 4 -4.55 -15.63 11.73
N GLY A 5 -3.67 -15.95 10.78
CA GLY A 5 -2.52 -16.83 11.01
C GLY A 5 -1.18 -16.09 11.19
N ALA A 6 -1.16 -14.79 10.99
CA ALA A 6 0.07 -14.00 10.96
C ALA A 6 0.86 -14.08 12.28
N ARG A 7 0.16 -14.02 13.42
CA ARG A 7 0.80 -14.12 14.74
C ARG A 7 1.54 -15.43 14.93
N GLN A 8 0.85 -16.56 14.73
CA GLN A 8 1.44 -17.89 14.95
C GLN A 8 2.66 -18.11 14.02
N ILE A 9 2.59 -17.59 12.80
CA ILE A 9 3.68 -17.74 11.83
C ILE A 9 4.84 -16.82 12.19
N GLY A 10 4.59 -15.57 12.53
CA GLY A 10 5.64 -14.61 12.95
C GLY A 10 6.39 -15.08 14.18
N GLU A 11 5.69 -15.62 15.18
CA GLU A 11 6.28 -16.16 16.39
C GLU A 11 7.20 -17.37 16.14
N THR A 12 7.08 -18.06 14.98
CA THR A 12 7.99 -19.18 14.65
C THR A 12 9.39 -18.72 14.26
N GLY A 13 9.55 -17.49 13.79
CA GLY A 13 10.80 -16.97 13.23
C GLY A 13 11.31 -17.71 12.00
N LYS A 14 10.44 -18.45 11.29
CA LYS A 14 10.80 -19.31 10.16
C LYS A 14 10.31 -18.80 8.82
N VAL A 15 9.90 -17.55 8.74
CA VAL A 15 9.42 -16.89 7.51
C VAL A 15 10.23 -15.64 7.24
N ASP A 16 10.39 -15.29 5.98
CA ASP A 16 11.16 -14.14 5.52
C ASP A 16 10.30 -12.87 5.41
N PHE A 17 8.99 -13.03 5.22
CA PHE A 17 8.03 -11.93 5.14
C PHE A 17 6.60 -12.40 5.43
N PHE A 18 5.73 -11.45 5.73
CA PHE A 18 4.29 -11.68 5.78
C PHE A 18 3.66 -11.46 4.42
N TYR A 19 2.77 -12.36 4.03
CA TYR A 19 1.89 -12.23 2.88
C TYR A 19 0.45 -12.13 3.37
N ASN A 20 -0.25 -11.08 2.96
CA ASN A 20 -1.64 -10.85 3.33
C ASN A 20 -2.49 -10.60 2.09
N GLU A 21 -3.49 -11.44 1.88
CA GLU A 21 -4.57 -11.14 0.95
C GLU A 21 -5.49 -10.09 1.55
N VAL A 22 -5.83 -9.08 0.76
CA VAL A 22 -6.75 -8.00 1.14
C VAL A 22 -7.95 -8.04 0.21
N TRP A 23 -9.07 -8.46 0.77
CA TRP A 23 -10.34 -8.63 0.06
C TRP A 23 -11.19 -7.36 0.11
N ALA A 24 -12.29 -7.34 -0.67
CA ALA A 24 -13.15 -6.18 -0.80
C ALA A 24 -13.75 -5.65 0.52
N ASP A 25 -14.01 -6.52 1.49
CA ASP A 25 -14.51 -6.18 2.82
C ASP A 25 -13.47 -5.58 3.76
N GLU A 26 -12.18 -5.74 3.41
CA GLU A 26 -11.05 -5.13 4.12
C GLU A 26 -10.42 -3.97 3.34
N ALA A 27 -11.05 -3.52 2.27
CA ALA A 27 -10.48 -2.61 1.26
C ALA A 27 -10.57 -1.13 1.66
N ASP A 28 -10.10 -0.78 2.84
CA ASP A 28 -9.87 0.62 3.20
C ASP A 28 -8.42 0.86 3.65
N PHE A 29 -7.98 2.12 3.56
CA PHE A 29 -6.62 2.48 3.93
C PHE A 29 -6.31 2.28 5.42
N THR A 30 -7.33 2.33 6.27
CA THR A 30 -7.18 2.09 7.71
C THR A 30 -6.86 0.63 7.98
N ASN A 31 -7.50 -0.28 7.26
CA ASN A 31 -7.22 -1.71 7.35
C ASN A 31 -5.81 -2.06 6.86
N LEU A 32 -5.34 -1.46 5.75
CA LEU A 32 -3.97 -1.65 5.29
C LEU A 32 -2.96 -1.28 6.39
N LYS A 33 -3.17 -0.14 7.04
CA LYS A 33 -2.34 0.31 8.15
C LYS A 33 -2.42 -0.63 9.35
N ALA A 34 -3.61 -1.11 9.69
CA ALA A 34 -3.81 -2.05 10.80
C ALA A 34 -3.09 -3.38 10.56
N ILE A 35 -3.20 -3.96 9.36
CA ILE A 35 -2.52 -5.19 8.98
C ILE A 35 -1.00 -5.03 9.11
N LEU A 36 -0.46 -3.94 8.61
CA LEU A 36 0.97 -3.68 8.66
C LEU A 36 1.48 -3.50 10.09
N TYR A 37 0.72 -2.80 10.92
CA TYR A 37 1.03 -2.65 12.33
C TYR A 37 1.03 -3.99 13.08
N GLU A 38 -0.01 -4.81 12.88
CA GLU A 38 -0.13 -6.14 13.47
C GLU A 38 1.03 -7.05 13.05
N ASN A 39 1.36 -7.08 11.76
CA ASN A 39 2.51 -7.83 11.25
C ASN A 39 3.84 -7.33 11.85
N GLY A 40 3.99 -6.04 11.99
CA GLY A 40 5.15 -5.44 12.66
C GLY A 40 5.31 -5.99 14.08
N VAL A 41 4.24 -5.98 14.86
CA VAL A 41 4.24 -6.52 16.23
C VAL A 41 4.56 -8.02 16.23
N TYR A 42 3.90 -8.81 15.37
CA TYR A 42 4.06 -10.27 15.34
C TYR A 42 5.43 -10.71 14.80
N GLY A 43 6.02 -9.94 13.91
CA GLY A 43 7.36 -10.17 13.36
C GLY A 43 8.47 -9.42 14.09
N ASN A 44 8.17 -8.82 15.25
CA ASN A 44 9.13 -8.00 16.01
C ASN A 44 9.80 -6.92 15.15
N TYR A 45 9.05 -6.34 14.19
CA TYR A 45 9.51 -5.34 13.22
C TYR A 45 10.71 -5.77 12.36
N GLN A 46 10.94 -7.08 12.21
CA GLN A 46 12.03 -7.65 11.41
C GLN A 46 11.54 -8.19 10.07
N LEU A 47 10.23 -8.41 9.92
CA LEU A 47 9.63 -8.99 8.74
C LEU A 47 8.85 -7.95 7.94
N ASN A 48 9.03 -7.97 6.63
CA ASN A 48 8.27 -7.12 5.72
C ASN A 48 6.86 -7.65 5.47
N THR A 49 5.97 -6.77 5.08
CA THR A 49 4.60 -7.12 4.65
C THR A 49 4.45 -6.95 3.15
N VAL A 50 4.00 -8.01 2.49
CA VAL A 50 3.58 -8.01 1.09
C VAL A 50 2.06 -8.14 1.05
N PHE A 51 1.39 -7.14 0.52
CA PHE A 51 -0.04 -7.18 0.28
C PHE A 51 -0.34 -7.85 -1.05
N ALA A 52 -1.28 -8.78 -1.07
CA ALA A 52 -1.95 -9.25 -2.27
C ALA A 52 -3.35 -8.62 -2.28
N ALA A 53 -3.41 -7.36 -2.64
CA ALA A 53 -4.65 -6.60 -2.62
C ALA A 53 -5.43 -6.78 -3.92
N TYR A 54 -6.71 -7.10 -3.77
CA TYR A 54 -7.63 -7.23 -4.90
C TYR A 54 -8.11 -5.84 -5.32
N MET A 55 -7.54 -5.35 -6.42
CA MET A 55 -7.74 -3.98 -6.88
C MET A 55 -8.98 -3.86 -7.77
N ASN A 56 -9.77 -2.81 -7.55
CA ASN A 56 -11.00 -2.55 -8.32
C ASN A 56 -12.00 -3.72 -8.36
N TYR A 57 -12.15 -4.44 -7.27
CA TYR A 57 -12.90 -5.68 -7.13
C TYR A 57 -14.29 -5.64 -7.80
N ASN A 58 -15.12 -4.63 -7.47
CA ASN A 58 -16.46 -4.51 -8.06
C ASN A 58 -16.45 -4.11 -9.54
N LYS A 59 -15.40 -3.43 -10.01
CA LYS A 59 -15.25 -3.08 -11.42
C LYS A 59 -14.93 -4.31 -12.27
N ALA A 60 -14.28 -5.31 -11.69
CA ALA A 60 -13.93 -6.56 -12.36
C ALA A 60 -15.12 -7.50 -12.64
N ASP A 61 -16.35 -7.11 -12.31
CA ASP A 61 -17.56 -7.79 -12.80
C ASP A 61 -17.75 -7.64 -14.31
N ASN A 62 -17.15 -6.61 -14.89
CA ASN A 62 -17.25 -6.30 -16.30
C ASN A 62 -15.84 -6.11 -16.91
N ARG A 63 -15.76 -6.31 -18.24
CA ARG A 63 -14.52 -6.03 -18.98
C ARG A 63 -14.25 -4.52 -19.02
N GLY A 64 -12.98 -4.16 -18.89
CA GLY A 64 -12.55 -2.76 -18.94
C GLY A 64 -11.09 -2.59 -18.53
N GLU A 65 -10.74 -1.39 -18.13
CA GLU A 65 -9.43 -1.04 -17.63
C GLU A 65 -9.46 -0.76 -16.12
N PHE A 66 -8.36 -0.98 -15.45
CA PHE A 66 -8.15 -0.56 -14.07
C PHE A 66 -8.28 0.96 -13.95
N ASN A 67 -8.72 1.42 -12.78
CA ASN A 67 -8.74 2.84 -12.44
C ASN A 67 -7.32 3.30 -12.09
N THR A 68 -6.57 3.81 -13.07
CA THR A 68 -5.18 4.22 -12.92
C THR A 68 -4.92 5.09 -11.69
N PRO A 69 -5.62 6.21 -11.46
CA PRO A 69 -5.39 7.03 -10.27
C PRO A 69 -5.64 6.28 -8.94
N GLY A 70 -6.67 5.44 -8.91
CA GLY A 70 -6.99 4.64 -7.72
C GLY A 70 -5.93 3.59 -7.40
N ILE A 71 -5.40 2.90 -8.42
CA ILE A 71 -4.28 1.96 -8.26
C ILE A 71 -3.06 2.69 -7.71
N LEU A 72 -2.63 3.76 -8.37
CA LEU A 72 -1.43 4.50 -7.99
C LEU A 72 -1.54 5.09 -6.58
N LEU A 73 -2.69 5.63 -6.19
CA LEU A 73 -2.88 6.10 -4.82
C LEU A 73 -2.79 4.96 -3.81
N THR A 74 -3.38 3.80 -4.10
CA THR A 74 -3.35 2.65 -3.19
C THR A 74 -1.93 2.12 -3.01
N ASP A 75 -1.16 2.00 -4.09
CA ASP A 75 0.25 1.62 -4.03
C ASP A 75 1.10 2.65 -3.27
N ALA A 76 0.88 3.94 -3.54
CA ALA A 76 1.55 5.01 -2.79
C ALA A 76 1.27 4.92 -1.29
N VAL A 77 0.04 4.58 -0.90
CA VAL A 77 -0.34 4.35 0.50
C VAL A 77 0.39 3.14 1.07
N MET A 78 0.39 2.00 0.39
CA MET A 78 1.09 0.79 0.84
C MET A 78 2.59 1.05 1.03
N PHE A 79 3.21 1.74 0.08
CA PHE A 79 4.64 2.06 0.13
C PHE A 79 4.97 3.08 1.23
N ALA A 80 4.14 4.11 1.40
CA ALA A 80 4.30 5.07 2.49
C ALA A 80 4.21 4.41 3.87
N LEU A 81 3.33 3.42 4.02
CA LEU A 81 3.20 2.63 5.24
C LEU A 81 4.38 1.67 5.47
N GLY A 82 5.16 1.36 4.44
CA GLY A 82 6.30 0.44 4.49
C GLY A 82 5.98 -0.99 4.04
N GLY A 83 4.86 -1.20 3.39
CA GLY A 83 4.50 -2.46 2.73
C GLY A 83 4.96 -2.51 1.28
N SER A 84 4.77 -3.67 0.67
CA SER A 84 4.90 -3.88 -0.78
C SER A 84 3.60 -4.48 -1.30
N HIS A 85 3.32 -4.30 -2.58
CA HIS A 85 2.15 -4.88 -3.23
C HIS A 85 2.57 -5.98 -4.19
N LEU A 86 1.86 -7.11 -4.19
CA LEU A 86 2.03 -8.17 -5.17
C LEU A 86 1.16 -7.88 -6.38
N GLU A 87 1.83 -7.51 -7.46
CA GLU A 87 1.22 -7.40 -8.78
C GLU A 87 1.37 -8.71 -9.56
N LEU A 88 0.50 -8.92 -10.51
CA LEU A 88 0.66 -9.98 -11.50
C LEU A 88 1.42 -9.46 -12.72
N GLY A 89 1.91 -10.38 -13.53
CA GLY A 89 2.59 -10.01 -14.77
C GLY A 89 1.64 -9.67 -15.92
N GLY A 90 2.21 -9.16 -17.01
CA GLY A 90 1.48 -8.83 -18.23
C GLY A 90 0.56 -7.61 -18.04
N ASP A 91 -0.65 -7.72 -18.56
CA ASP A 91 -1.62 -6.63 -18.58
C ASP A 91 -2.63 -6.70 -17.45
N HIS A 92 -2.49 -7.64 -16.54
CA HIS A 92 -3.45 -7.93 -15.47
C HIS A 92 -2.80 -7.82 -14.10
N MET A 93 -3.63 -7.54 -13.10
CA MET A 93 -3.28 -7.61 -11.69
C MET A 93 -4.40 -8.28 -10.90
N LEU A 94 -4.17 -8.60 -9.64
CA LEU A 94 -5.21 -9.13 -8.75
C LEU A 94 -6.39 -8.17 -8.70
N CYS A 95 -7.58 -8.65 -9.06
CA CYS A 95 -8.80 -7.84 -9.03
C CYS A 95 -10.01 -8.58 -8.46
N LYS A 96 -10.20 -9.86 -8.81
CA LYS A 96 -11.34 -10.66 -8.35
C LYS A 96 -11.02 -12.16 -8.45
N GLU A 97 -11.61 -12.96 -7.56
CA GLU A 97 -11.64 -14.41 -7.69
C GLU A 97 -12.58 -14.84 -8.86
N TYR A 98 -12.39 -16.00 -9.52
CA TYR A 98 -11.25 -16.86 -9.30
C TYR A 98 -10.07 -16.40 -10.14
N PHE A 99 -8.92 -16.52 -9.54
CA PHE A 99 -7.67 -16.14 -10.15
C PHE A 99 -7.21 -17.17 -11.24
N PRO A 100 -6.70 -16.70 -12.39
CA PRO A 100 -6.62 -15.27 -12.79
C PRO A 100 -7.96 -14.76 -13.33
N ASN A 101 -8.36 -13.56 -12.88
CA ASN A 101 -9.47 -12.85 -13.49
C ASN A 101 -8.91 -11.85 -14.53
N GLU A 102 -9.34 -11.95 -15.77
CA GLU A 102 -8.84 -11.18 -16.90
C GLU A 102 -9.84 -10.12 -17.41
N ASN A 103 -10.83 -9.76 -16.60
CA ASN A 103 -11.81 -8.77 -16.99
C ASN A 103 -11.23 -7.36 -17.05
N LEU A 104 -10.28 -7.02 -16.19
CA LEU A 104 -9.63 -5.72 -16.21
C LEU A 104 -8.21 -5.84 -16.75
N THR A 105 -7.82 -4.87 -17.59
CA THR A 105 -6.47 -4.73 -18.13
C THR A 105 -5.86 -3.41 -17.70
N MET A 106 -4.53 -3.37 -17.61
CA MET A 106 -3.79 -2.14 -17.37
C MET A 106 -3.69 -1.33 -18.66
N SER A 107 -4.00 -0.03 -18.59
CA SER A 107 -3.65 0.92 -19.66
C SER A 107 -2.14 1.04 -19.80
N GLU A 108 -1.64 1.51 -20.94
CA GLU A 108 -0.20 1.78 -21.14
C GLU A 108 0.33 2.84 -20.15
N GLU A 109 -0.52 3.79 -19.77
CA GLU A 109 -0.20 4.76 -18.72
C GLU A 109 0.05 4.05 -17.39
N LEU A 110 -0.85 3.16 -16.98
CA LEU A 110 -0.71 2.42 -15.72
C LEU A 110 0.52 1.54 -15.73
N LYS A 111 0.77 0.77 -16.81
CA LYS A 111 1.97 -0.08 -16.94
C LYS A 111 3.25 0.74 -16.77
N THR A 112 3.33 1.88 -17.44
CA THR A 112 4.49 2.78 -17.35
C THR A 112 4.65 3.34 -15.93
N ALA A 113 3.56 3.74 -15.30
CA ALA A 113 3.57 4.27 -13.93
C ALA A 113 3.99 3.20 -12.92
N MET A 114 3.51 1.95 -13.05
CA MET A 114 3.88 0.85 -12.17
C MET A 114 5.37 0.60 -12.14
N VAL A 115 6.05 0.58 -13.30
CA VAL A 115 7.51 0.44 -13.36
C VAL A 115 8.18 1.54 -12.53
N ARG A 116 7.76 2.80 -12.69
CA ARG A 116 8.33 3.93 -11.93
C ARG A 116 8.06 3.83 -10.43
N TYR A 117 6.89 3.32 -10.04
CA TYR A 117 6.52 3.13 -8.64
C TYR A 117 7.40 2.07 -7.96
N TYR A 118 7.67 0.95 -8.65
CA TYR A 118 8.56 -0.08 -8.13
C TYR A 118 10.03 0.32 -8.16
N ASP A 119 10.47 1.08 -9.16
CA ASP A 119 11.80 1.70 -9.16
C ASP A 119 11.97 2.65 -7.97
N PHE A 120 10.94 3.45 -7.67
CA PHE A 120 10.92 4.32 -6.51
C PHE A 120 10.95 3.53 -5.20
N LEU A 121 10.09 2.50 -5.06
CA LEU A 121 10.06 1.63 -3.88
C LEU A 121 11.43 1.01 -3.61
N THR A 122 12.07 0.49 -4.66
CA THR A 122 13.39 -0.14 -4.55
C THR A 122 14.48 0.88 -4.19
N SER A 123 14.48 2.03 -4.86
CA SER A 123 15.50 3.08 -4.65
C SER A 123 15.44 3.72 -3.26
N TYR A 124 14.26 3.79 -2.67
CA TYR A 124 14.01 4.45 -1.39
C TYR A 124 13.55 3.49 -0.28
N GLN A 125 13.77 2.19 -0.44
CA GLN A 125 13.33 1.19 0.56
C GLN A 125 13.80 1.50 1.97
N ASN A 126 15.00 2.05 2.14
CA ASN A 126 15.57 2.44 3.42
C ASN A 126 14.83 3.61 4.10
N LEU A 127 14.02 4.36 3.38
CA LEU A 127 13.17 5.43 3.91
C LEU A 127 11.70 5.00 4.00
N LEU A 128 11.30 4.04 3.18
CA LEU A 128 9.91 3.58 3.09
C LEU A 128 9.65 2.38 3.99
N ARG A 129 10.50 1.35 3.92
CA ARG A 129 10.29 0.03 4.50
C ARG A 129 11.20 -0.27 5.68
N ASP A 130 12.51 0.01 5.54
CA ASP A 130 13.54 -0.51 6.43
C ASP A 130 13.70 0.34 7.70
N GLY A 131 12.76 0.19 8.59
CA GLY A 131 12.78 0.82 9.89
C GLY A 131 12.31 2.27 9.87
N GLY A 132 11.36 2.55 10.67
CA GLY A 132 10.82 3.88 10.87
C GLY A 132 9.66 3.81 11.83
N THR A 133 9.50 4.85 12.61
CA THR A 133 8.36 5.00 13.51
C THR A 133 7.44 6.09 12.98
N GLU A 134 6.14 5.85 13.06
CA GLU A 134 5.16 6.87 12.71
C GLU A 134 5.39 8.13 13.55
N ASN A 135 5.28 9.27 12.91
CA ASN A 135 5.46 10.57 13.53
C ASN A 135 4.31 11.52 13.10
N SER A 136 4.01 12.48 13.95
CA SER A 136 3.02 13.50 13.63
C SER A 136 3.71 14.78 13.15
N VAL A 137 3.22 15.31 12.02
CA VAL A 137 3.67 16.59 11.47
C VAL A 137 2.45 17.45 11.22
N SER A 138 2.46 18.66 11.78
CA SER A 138 1.46 19.66 11.43
C SER A 138 1.91 20.40 10.19
N MET A 139 1.08 20.41 9.16
CA MET A 139 1.33 21.09 7.90
C MET A 139 0.14 21.96 7.52
N ASN A 140 0.42 23.12 6.94
CA ASN A 140 -0.58 24.03 6.43
C ASN A 140 -0.25 24.44 5.00
N CYS A 141 -1.27 24.58 4.17
CA CYS A 141 -1.16 25.21 2.88
C CYS A 141 -1.26 26.74 3.08
N THR A 142 -0.17 27.46 2.79
CA THR A 142 -0.07 28.89 3.10
C THR A 142 -0.98 29.80 2.26
N ASN A 143 -1.28 29.37 1.02
CA ASN A 143 -2.18 30.11 0.13
C ASN A 143 -3.65 29.64 0.22
N GLY A 144 -3.93 28.60 0.99
CA GLY A 144 -5.29 28.05 1.17
C GLY A 144 -5.87 27.33 -0.03
N GLU A 145 -5.10 27.14 -1.11
CA GLU A 145 -5.59 26.50 -2.35
C GLU A 145 -5.75 24.98 -2.23
N MET A 146 -5.09 24.37 -1.23
CA MET A 146 -5.09 22.94 -1.04
C MET A 146 -5.59 22.59 0.35
N ARG A 147 -6.55 21.67 0.41
CA ARG A 147 -6.97 21.09 1.68
C ARG A 147 -6.00 19.97 2.07
N LEU A 148 -5.39 20.11 3.24
CA LEU A 148 -4.57 19.07 3.86
C LEU A 148 -5.35 18.36 4.95
N ASN A 149 -5.15 17.06 5.08
CA ASN A 149 -5.61 16.28 6.22
C ASN A 149 -4.50 15.32 6.70
N SER A 150 -4.62 14.88 7.93
CA SER A 150 -3.83 13.76 8.45
C SER A 150 -4.47 12.44 8.02
N TRP A 151 -3.78 11.32 8.34
CA TRP A 151 -4.32 9.97 8.08
C TRP A 151 -5.77 9.79 8.57
N PRO A 152 -6.63 9.06 7.87
CA PRO A 152 -6.41 8.37 6.57
C PRO A 152 -6.63 9.29 5.36
N PRO A 153 -6.23 8.86 4.14
CA PRO A 153 -6.56 9.56 2.89
C PRO A 153 -8.06 9.84 2.74
N GLN A 154 -8.38 11.08 2.33
CA GLN A 154 -9.74 11.57 2.19
C GLN A 154 -9.94 12.23 0.83
N GLN A 155 -11.08 11.98 0.21
CA GLN A 155 -11.43 12.60 -1.06
C GLN A 155 -11.37 14.14 -0.97
N GLY A 156 -10.80 14.76 -2.00
CA GLY A 156 -10.69 16.22 -2.10
C GLY A 156 -9.66 16.86 -1.19
N SER A 157 -8.71 16.07 -0.68
CA SER A 157 -7.60 16.59 0.13
C SER A 157 -6.30 15.83 -0.16
N VAL A 158 -5.18 16.45 0.13
CA VAL A 158 -3.87 15.80 0.18
C VAL A 158 -3.61 15.34 1.60
N THR A 159 -3.39 14.06 1.76
CA THR A 159 -3.11 13.47 3.08
C THR A 159 -1.64 13.54 3.39
N THR A 160 -1.32 14.01 4.59
CA THR A 160 0.04 13.99 5.11
C THR A 160 0.25 12.77 6.01
N TYR A 161 1.29 12.01 5.73
CA TYR A 161 1.73 10.91 6.58
C TYR A 161 3.23 11.02 6.81
N ALA A 162 3.68 10.89 8.03
CA ALA A 162 5.07 11.11 8.36
C ALA A 162 5.68 9.97 9.18
N LYS A 163 6.97 9.74 8.96
CA LYS A 163 7.80 8.79 9.72
C LYS A 163 9.11 9.41 10.11
N GLN A 164 9.65 8.97 11.22
CA GLN A 164 11.02 9.22 11.65
C GLN A 164 11.88 8.01 11.27
N VAL A 165 12.90 8.21 10.43
CA VAL A 165 13.79 7.16 9.94
C VAL A 165 15.25 7.60 10.12
N GLY A 166 16.00 6.91 11.00
CA GLY A 166 17.43 7.17 11.19
C GLY A 166 17.80 8.64 11.41
N GLY A 167 17.06 9.38 12.23
CA GLY A 167 17.26 10.80 12.49
C GLY A 167 16.70 11.74 11.41
N LYS A 168 16.12 11.20 10.34
CA LYS A 168 15.45 11.95 9.28
C LYS A 168 13.94 11.92 9.44
N GLN A 169 13.30 13.03 9.11
CA GLN A 169 11.84 13.07 8.98
C GLN A 169 11.46 12.82 7.52
N VAL A 170 10.66 11.81 7.29
CA VAL A 170 10.12 11.47 5.98
C VAL A 170 8.65 11.86 5.96
N ILE A 171 8.26 12.71 5.02
CA ILE A 171 6.89 13.19 4.86
C ILE A 171 6.36 12.71 3.53
N HIS A 172 5.23 12.03 3.57
CA HIS A 172 4.49 11.59 2.41
C HIS A 172 3.30 12.52 2.17
N LEU A 173 3.14 12.97 0.94
CA LEU A 173 1.99 13.71 0.46
C LEU A 173 1.22 12.79 -0.49
N LEU A 174 0.08 12.31 -0.04
CA LEU A 174 -0.76 11.35 -0.78
C LEU A 174 -1.94 12.11 -1.39
N ASN A 175 -1.96 12.16 -2.72
CA ASN A 175 -2.99 12.90 -3.50
C ASN A 175 -3.68 11.97 -4.49
#